data_0e0ca82ac6592fa30923b6c4c85a538d
#
_entry.id   0e0ca82ac6592fa30923b6c4c85a538d
#
_cell.length_a   1.000
_cell.length_b   1.000
_cell.length_c   1.000
_cell.angle_alpha   90.00
_cell.angle_beta   90.00
_cell.angle_gamma   90.00
#
_symmetry.space_group_name_H-M   'P 1'
#
loop_
_entity.id
_entity.type
_entity.pdbx_description
1 polymer ?
#
loop_
_entity_poly.entity_id
_entity_poly.type
_entity_poly.pdbx_seq_one_letter_code
_entity_poly.pdbx_strand_id
1 'polypeptide(L)'
;MKNYIFLIFSMISMSTLAQQNLTPETLWQLGRVTPLGISKDGKLLVYKVGTPSIEENKINSKYYTIPVQGGNATLVEDYKSLLADKNVSPDGKNLLFSKEVKVEKLLGKDLYPELSKTTAQVYTGLDYRHWDTWNDGTHNHVFYSENKKDAVGIDIMPNEPYDAPQKPFGGDEDYIWSPDGTKIIYVCKKKAGTAYATSTNTDLYEYDLATKITKNLTEGNLGYDTHPTFSPKGDLSWLQMKRDGFEADKNDIIVRHKGLDINLTAGWDGTVDSFTWSADGKKVYFIAPIKGTKQLFEVNFPGLTKIAVRVTKLTDGDFDVNAIVGFSGTSVLVTRN
;
A
#
# COMPACT_ATOMS: atom_id res chain seq x y z
N MET A 1 27.41 -65.31 -13.07
CA MET A 1 27.93 -64.01 -13.46
C MET A 1 26.97 -63.15 -14.34
N LYS A 2 26.02 -63.71 -15.07
CA LYS A 2 25.08 -62.93 -15.91
C LYS A 2 24.06 -62.10 -15.13
N ASN A 3 23.65 -62.45 -13.92
CA ASN A 3 22.60 -61.79 -13.16
C ASN A 3 23.09 -60.54 -12.38
N TYR A 4 24.37 -60.40 -12.16
CA TYR A 4 24.93 -59.21 -11.45
C TYR A 4 25.14 -58.01 -12.39
N ILE A 5 25.31 -58.24 -13.68
CA ILE A 5 25.48 -57.16 -14.66
C ILE A 5 24.14 -56.44 -14.88
N PHE A 6 23.02 -57.13 -14.78
CA PHE A 6 21.69 -56.52 -14.93
C PHE A 6 21.31 -55.60 -13.73
N LEU A 7 21.75 -55.98 -12.52
CA LEU A 7 21.50 -55.18 -11.33
C LEU A 7 22.32 -53.85 -11.31
N ILE A 8 23.57 -53.89 -11.82
CA ILE A 8 24.44 -52.73 -11.94
C ILE A 8 23.91 -51.77 -13.01
N PHE A 9 23.37 -52.24 -14.12
CA PHE A 9 22.75 -51.37 -15.14
C PHE A 9 21.44 -50.76 -14.70
N SER A 10 20.67 -51.40 -13.82
CA SER A 10 19.44 -50.87 -13.23
C SER A 10 19.69 -49.76 -12.20
N MET A 11 20.86 -49.82 -11.48
CA MET A 11 21.23 -48.75 -10.55
C MET A 11 21.81 -47.49 -11.22
N ILE A 12 22.37 -47.63 -12.43
CA ILE A 12 22.92 -46.48 -13.17
C ILE A 12 21.80 -45.68 -13.84
N SER A 13 20.63 -46.27 -14.09
CA SER A 13 19.47 -45.59 -14.72
C SER A 13 18.68 -44.72 -13.75
N MET A 14 18.93 -44.74 -12.44
CA MET A 14 18.22 -43.90 -11.45
C MET A 14 18.94 -42.61 -11.10
N SER A 15 20.08 -42.31 -11.66
CA SER A 15 20.88 -41.14 -11.24
C SER A 15 20.88 -39.96 -12.19
N THR A 16 19.94 -39.86 -13.11
CA THR A 16 19.86 -38.69 -14.01
C THR A 16 18.51 -37.97 -13.96
N LEU A 17 17.99 -37.71 -12.78
CA LEU A 17 17.22 -36.50 -12.58
C LEU A 17 18.23 -35.38 -12.31
N ALA A 18 18.83 -34.90 -13.39
CA ALA A 18 19.65 -33.72 -13.31
C ALA A 18 18.81 -32.59 -12.72
N GLN A 19 19.08 -32.27 -11.46
CA GLN A 19 18.51 -31.08 -10.86
C GLN A 19 19.06 -29.91 -11.68
N GLN A 20 18.19 -29.29 -12.49
CA GLN A 20 18.58 -28.12 -13.26
C GLN A 20 18.88 -27.01 -12.27
N ASN A 21 20.12 -26.54 -12.23
CA ASN A 21 20.47 -25.37 -11.46
C ASN A 21 19.68 -24.16 -11.96
N LEU A 22 19.24 -23.30 -11.03
CA LEU A 22 18.64 -22.04 -11.39
C LEU A 22 19.70 -21.16 -12.07
N THR A 23 19.51 -20.86 -13.33
CA THR A 23 20.34 -19.90 -14.10
C THR A 23 19.63 -18.57 -14.23
N PRO A 24 20.33 -17.47 -14.58
CA PRO A 24 19.68 -16.19 -14.89
C PRO A 24 18.58 -16.33 -15.95
N GLU A 25 18.81 -17.15 -16.99
CA GLU A 25 17.84 -17.40 -18.06
C GLU A 25 16.61 -18.13 -17.53
N THR A 26 16.78 -19.15 -16.71
CA THR A 26 15.67 -19.87 -16.06
C THR A 26 14.87 -18.93 -15.15
N LEU A 27 15.55 -18.08 -14.38
CA LEU A 27 14.90 -17.09 -13.52
C LEU A 27 14.01 -16.11 -14.33
N TRP A 28 14.47 -15.70 -15.51
CA TRP A 28 13.68 -14.84 -16.40
C TRP A 28 12.49 -15.53 -17.04
N GLN A 29 12.50 -16.85 -17.15
CA GLN A 29 11.38 -17.64 -17.70
C GLN A 29 10.26 -17.86 -16.69
N LEU A 30 10.51 -17.66 -15.37
CA LEU A 30 9.51 -17.87 -14.35
C LEU A 30 8.41 -16.81 -14.40
N GLY A 31 7.16 -17.27 -14.39
CA GLY A 31 5.99 -16.40 -14.21
C GLY A 31 5.94 -15.85 -12.77
N ARG A 32 5.71 -14.56 -12.64
CA ARG A 32 5.58 -13.86 -11.35
C ARG A 32 4.12 -13.65 -11.02
N VAL A 33 3.65 -14.36 -10.01
CA VAL A 33 2.26 -14.27 -9.53
C VAL A 33 2.13 -13.08 -8.59
N THR A 34 1.11 -12.24 -8.83
CA THR A 34 0.76 -11.13 -7.94
C THR A 34 -0.76 -11.17 -7.69
N PRO A 35 -1.23 -11.29 -6.45
CA PRO A 35 -2.65 -11.18 -6.15
C PRO A 35 -3.11 -9.74 -6.38
N LEU A 36 -4.35 -9.58 -6.83
CA LEU A 36 -4.99 -8.28 -7.03
C LEU A 36 -6.13 -8.03 -6.05
N GLY A 37 -6.70 -9.11 -5.48
CA GLY A 37 -7.76 -9.02 -4.48
C GLY A 37 -8.77 -10.15 -4.59
N ILE A 38 -9.77 -10.07 -3.73
CA ILE A 38 -10.93 -10.96 -3.73
C ILE A 38 -12.06 -10.29 -4.50
N SER A 39 -12.78 -11.07 -5.32
CA SER A 39 -13.95 -10.57 -6.04
C SER A 39 -15.02 -10.00 -5.09
N LYS A 40 -15.82 -9.05 -5.59
CA LYS A 40 -16.89 -8.39 -4.81
C LYS A 40 -17.85 -9.35 -4.12
N ASP A 41 -18.06 -10.53 -4.70
CA ASP A 41 -18.92 -11.58 -4.14
C ASP A 41 -18.19 -12.51 -3.14
N GLY A 42 -16.88 -12.28 -2.91
CA GLY A 42 -16.06 -13.05 -1.97
C GLY A 42 -15.66 -14.46 -2.43
N LYS A 43 -15.95 -14.85 -3.69
CA LYS A 43 -15.82 -16.24 -4.16
C LYS A 43 -14.54 -16.52 -4.93
N LEU A 44 -13.95 -15.51 -5.57
CA LEU A 44 -12.80 -15.65 -6.43
C LEU A 44 -11.61 -14.85 -5.93
N LEU A 45 -10.42 -15.44 -5.97
CA LEU A 45 -9.17 -14.73 -5.94
C LEU A 45 -8.84 -14.27 -7.36
N VAL A 46 -8.61 -12.97 -7.54
CA VAL A 46 -8.14 -12.36 -8.78
C VAL A 46 -6.65 -12.13 -8.68
N TYR A 47 -5.88 -12.55 -9.68
CA TYR A 47 -4.43 -12.40 -9.69
C TYR A 47 -3.90 -12.20 -11.10
N LYS A 48 -2.69 -11.68 -11.21
CA LYS A 48 -1.94 -11.59 -12.47
C LYS A 48 -0.73 -12.51 -12.45
N VAL A 49 -0.34 -12.97 -13.65
CA VAL A 49 0.95 -13.63 -13.88
C VAL A 49 1.72 -12.78 -14.88
N GLY A 50 2.82 -12.19 -14.41
CA GLY A 50 3.74 -11.44 -15.25
C GLY A 50 4.85 -12.35 -15.76
N THR A 51 4.99 -12.47 -17.08
CA THR A 51 6.06 -13.24 -17.72
C THR A 51 7.01 -12.27 -18.42
N PRO A 52 8.30 -12.23 -18.03
CA PRO A 52 9.28 -11.40 -18.71
C PRO A 52 9.48 -11.83 -20.17
N SER A 53 9.63 -10.85 -21.04
CA SER A 53 10.05 -11.03 -22.44
C SER A 53 11.37 -10.28 -22.64
N ILE A 54 12.44 -11.02 -22.92
CA ILE A 54 13.76 -10.42 -23.20
C ILE A 54 13.70 -9.66 -24.53
N GLU A 55 13.05 -10.21 -25.54
CA GLU A 55 12.91 -9.62 -26.87
C GLU A 55 12.22 -8.24 -26.82
N GLU A 56 11.10 -8.18 -26.05
CA GLU A 56 10.33 -6.94 -25.92
C GLU A 56 10.81 -6.03 -24.79
N ASN A 57 11.80 -6.47 -23.99
CA ASN A 57 12.31 -5.80 -22.79
C ASN A 57 11.19 -5.32 -21.84
N LYS A 58 10.19 -6.18 -21.67
CA LYS A 58 9.03 -5.88 -20.80
C LYS A 58 8.47 -7.13 -20.14
N ILE A 59 7.58 -6.92 -19.16
CA ILE A 59 6.81 -7.99 -18.51
C ILE A 59 5.41 -8.01 -19.13
N ASN A 60 5.04 -9.13 -19.74
CA ASN A 60 3.71 -9.36 -20.27
C ASN A 60 2.82 -9.98 -19.19
N SER A 61 1.72 -9.32 -18.84
CA SER A 61 0.82 -9.78 -17.80
C SER A 61 -0.45 -10.40 -18.35
N LYS A 62 -0.85 -11.55 -17.78
CA LYS A 62 -2.16 -12.16 -17.98
C LYS A 62 -2.89 -12.22 -16.65
N TYR A 63 -4.22 -12.07 -16.70
CA TYR A 63 -5.06 -11.99 -15.50
C TYR A 63 -5.90 -13.26 -15.38
N TYR A 64 -6.05 -13.73 -14.15
CA TYR A 64 -6.72 -14.98 -13.86
C TYR A 64 -7.61 -14.84 -12.64
N THR A 65 -8.60 -15.70 -12.58
CA THR A 65 -9.39 -15.96 -11.37
C THR A 65 -9.22 -17.42 -10.97
N ILE A 66 -9.31 -17.67 -9.65
CA ILE A 66 -9.38 -19.02 -9.09
C ILE A 66 -10.37 -18.99 -7.91
N PRO A 67 -11.22 -20.01 -7.72
CA PRO A 67 -12.07 -20.09 -6.54
C PRO A 67 -11.24 -20.02 -5.25
N VAL A 68 -11.69 -19.24 -4.24
CA VAL A 68 -10.98 -19.12 -2.96
C VAL A 68 -10.84 -20.44 -2.20
N GLN A 69 -11.68 -21.43 -2.53
CA GLN A 69 -11.61 -22.80 -2.01
C GLN A 69 -10.64 -23.71 -2.80
N GLY A 70 -9.94 -23.16 -3.78
CA GLY A 70 -9.09 -23.90 -4.69
C GLY A 70 -9.85 -24.41 -5.93
N GLY A 71 -9.12 -24.96 -6.89
CA GLY A 71 -9.66 -25.44 -8.15
C GLY A 71 -8.85 -24.99 -9.36
N ASN A 72 -9.48 -24.87 -10.52
CA ASN A 72 -8.82 -24.49 -11.75
C ASN A 72 -8.81 -22.96 -11.95
N ALA A 73 -7.68 -22.46 -12.42
CA ALA A 73 -7.56 -21.06 -12.81
C ALA A 73 -8.26 -20.81 -14.15
N THR A 74 -8.91 -19.65 -14.27
CA THR A 74 -9.58 -19.20 -15.50
C THR A 74 -8.98 -17.86 -15.92
N LEU A 75 -8.61 -17.75 -17.20
CA LEU A 75 -8.14 -16.49 -17.78
C LEU A 75 -9.30 -15.48 -17.81
N VAL A 76 -9.03 -14.23 -17.49
CA VAL A 76 -10.02 -13.14 -17.49
C VAL A 76 -9.43 -11.89 -18.12
N GLU A 77 -10.19 -11.22 -18.98
CA GLU A 77 -9.80 -9.96 -19.62
C GLU A 77 -10.21 -8.74 -18.76
N ASP A 78 -11.46 -8.68 -18.35
CA ASP A 78 -12.00 -7.61 -17.50
C ASP A 78 -11.96 -7.98 -16.02
N TYR A 79 -10.72 -8.09 -15.49
CA TYR A 79 -10.52 -8.37 -14.07
C TYR A 79 -10.93 -7.22 -13.16
N LYS A 80 -10.90 -5.95 -13.67
CA LYS A 80 -11.21 -4.76 -12.87
C LYS A 80 -12.67 -4.73 -12.42
N SER A 81 -13.59 -5.17 -13.27
CA SER A 81 -15.02 -5.23 -12.92
C SER A 81 -15.32 -6.18 -11.75
N LEU A 82 -14.46 -7.17 -11.52
CA LEU A 82 -14.60 -8.16 -10.45
C LEU A 82 -14.19 -7.58 -9.08
N LEU A 83 -13.28 -6.60 -9.05
CA LEU A 83 -12.72 -6.03 -7.82
C LEU A 83 -13.50 -4.79 -7.39
N ALA A 84 -13.56 -4.56 -6.08
CA ALA A 84 -13.96 -3.27 -5.55
C ALA A 84 -12.86 -2.25 -5.83
N ASP A 85 -13.25 -1.07 -6.28
CA ASP A 85 -12.33 0.05 -6.44
C ASP A 85 -12.48 0.98 -5.22
N LYS A 86 -11.46 1.02 -4.37
CA LYS A 86 -11.45 1.85 -3.15
C LYS A 86 -11.44 3.36 -3.45
N ASN A 87 -11.06 3.73 -4.66
CA ASN A 87 -11.02 5.13 -5.08
C ASN A 87 -12.40 5.64 -5.52
N VAL A 88 -13.35 4.74 -5.79
CA VAL A 88 -14.75 5.12 -6.04
C VAL A 88 -15.43 5.41 -4.71
N SER A 89 -16.16 6.54 -4.64
CA SER A 89 -16.93 6.92 -3.45
C SER A 89 -17.97 5.85 -3.08
N PRO A 90 -18.38 5.74 -1.81
CA PRO A 90 -19.36 4.73 -1.36
C PRO A 90 -20.69 4.76 -2.11
N ASP A 91 -21.11 5.93 -2.60
CA ASP A 91 -22.32 6.09 -3.41
C ASP A 91 -22.11 5.87 -4.93
N GLY A 92 -20.86 5.57 -5.34
CA GLY A 92 -20.48 5.31 -6.72
C GLY A 92 -20.34 6.53 -7.63
N LYS A 93 -20.60 7.75 -7.12
CA LYS A 93 -20.70 8.96 -7.96
C LYS A 93 -19.38 9.66 -8.22
N ASN A 94 -18.41 9.52 -7.32
CA ASN A 94 -17.14 10.22 -7.40
C ASN A 94 -15.96 9.26 -7.44
N LEU A 95 -14.84 9.73 -7.96
CA LEU A 95 -13.56 9.01 -8.05
C LEU A 95 -12.46 9.87 -7.41
N LEU A 96 -11.65 9.27 -6.53
CA LEU A 96 -10.39 9.82 -6.02
C LEU A 96 -9.23 9.44 -6.93
N PHE A 97 -8.28 10.34 -7.07
CA PHE A 97 -7.01 10.06 -7.74
C PHE A 97 -5.96 11.09 -7.33
N SER A 98 -4.70 10.79 -7.58
CA SER A 98 -3.62 11.76 -7.46
C SER A 98 -3.14 12.22 -8.83
N LYS A 99 -2.65 13.46 -8.87
CA LYS A 99 -2.08 14.06 -10.07
C LYS A 99 -0.99 15.05 -9.71
N GLU A 100 0.06 15.09 -10.50
CA GLU A 100 1.12 16.10 -10.37
C GLU A 100 0.63 17.49 -10.80
N VAL A 101 0.93 18.49 -9.95
CA VAL A 101 0.60 19.90 -10.15
C VAL A 101 1.85 20.74 -9.99
N LYS A 102 2.11 21.61 -10.96
CA LYS A 102 3.19 22.59 -10.87
C LYS A 102 2.77 23.73 -9.95
N VAL A 103 3.40 23.81 -8.79
CA VAL A 103 3.10 24.81 -7.75
C VAL A 103 4.19 25.88 -7.66
N GLU A 104 5.46 25.46 -7.69
CA GLU A 104 6.59 26.34 -7.48
C GLU A 104 7.34 26.64 -8.80
N LYS A 105 7.91 27.83 -8.90
CA LYS A 105 8.71 28.28 -10.05
C LYS A 105 10.18 28.04 -9.75
N LEU A 106 10.69 26.87 -10.07
CA LEU A 106 12.07 26.46 -9.82
C LEU A 106 12.90 26.30 -11.10
N LEU A 107 12.26 26.18 -12.26
CA LEU A 107 13.00 26.08 -13.52
C LEU A 107 13.45 27.47 -14.01
N GLY A 108 14.64 27.53 -14.59
CA GLY A 108 15.17 28.77 -15.16
C GLY A 108 14.20 29.47 -16.11
N LYS A 109 13.50 28.71 -16.96
CA LYS A 109 12.44 29.22 -17.85
C LYS A 109 11.20 29.77 -17.13
N ASP A 110 10.92 29.34 -15.90
CA ASP A 110 9.81 29.86 -15.09
C ASP A 110 10.14 31.22 -14.50
N LEU A 111 11.46 31.50 -14.23
CA LEU A 111 11.98 32.74 -13.68
C LEU A 111 12.43 33.72 -14.76
N TYR A 112 12.92 33.20 -15.87
CA TYR A 112 13.45 33.94 -17.02
C TYR A 112 12.79 33.43 -18.29
N PRO A 113 11.56 33.89 -18.61
CA PRO A 113 10.78 33.38 -19.77
C PRO A 113 11.46 33.53 -21.12
N GLU A 114 12.35 34.50 -21.25
CA GLU A 114 13.20 34.71 -22.45
C GLU A 114 14.19 33.57 -22.68
N LEU A 115 14.52 32.80 -21.65
CA LEU A 115 15.40 31.62 -21.71
C LEU A 115 14.59 30.34 -21.85
N SER A 116 13.61 30.30 -22.70
CA SER A 116 12.63 29.20 -22.83
C SER A 116 13.24 27.81 -23.09
N LYS A 117 14.45 27.74 -23.60
CA LYS A 117 15.16 26.48 -23.88
C LYS A 117 16.08 26.02 -22.74
N THR A 118 16.21 26.81 -21.67
CA THR A 118 17.09 26.44 -20.57
C THR A 118 16.52 25.28 -19.77
N THR A 119 17.38 24.36 -19.33
CA THR A 119 17.08 23.29 -18.38
C THR A 119 17.62 23.60 -16.98
N ALA A 120 18.14 24.82 -16.77
CA ALA A 120 18.65 25.25 -15.47
C ALA A 120 17.56 25.21 -14.41
N GLN A 121 17.93 24.84 -13.19
CA GLN A 121 17.10 24.87 -12.01
C GLN A 121 17.67 25.85 -11.01
N VAL A 122 16.83 26.60 -10.31
CA VAL A 122 17.25 27.64 -9.36
C VAL A 122 16.67 27.32 -8.00
N TYR A 123 17.55 27.04 -7.04
CA TYR A 123 17.20 26.74 -5.67
C TYR A 123 17.75 27.79 -4.74
N THR A 124 16.96 28.21 -3.77
CA THR A 124 17.34 29.18 -2.73
C THR A 124 17.53 28.55 -1.36
N GLY A 125 17.33 27.23 -1.24
CA GLY A 125 17.45 26.48 0.00
C GLY A 125 17.75 25.00 -0.23
N LEU A 126 17.79 24.25 0.87
CA LEU A 126 17.96 22.80 0.84
C LEU A 126 16.65 22.10 0.48
N ASP A 127 16.73 20.75 0.34
CA ASP A 127 15.65 19.87 -0.15
C ASP A 127 15.35 20.07 -1.63
N TYR A 128 16.42 20.27 -2.42
CA TYR A 128 16.32 20.42 -3.85
C TYR A 128 16.40 19.09 -4.61
N ARG A 129 16.80 18.00 -3.95
CA ARG A 129 16.92 16.66 -4.53
C ARG A 129 16.69 15.59 -3.47
N HIS A 130 15.93 14.54 -3.84
CA HIS A 130 15.82 13.30 -3.07
C HIS A 130 16.27 12.14 -3.96
N TRP A 131 17.28 11.36 -3.52
CA TRP A 131 17.98 10.34 -4.32
C TRP A 131 18.41 10.89 -5.69
N ASP A 132 17.85 10.39 -6.78
CA ASP A 132 18.10 10.79 -8.16
C ASP A 132 17.03 11.75 -8.74
N THR A 133 16.02 12.11 -7.96
CA THR A 133 14.92 12.98 -8.36
C THR A 133 15.13 14.40 -7.87
N TRP A 134 15.21 15.34 -8.81
CA TRP A 134 15.31 16.77 -8.52
C TRP A 134 13.93 17.37 -8.31
N ASN A 135 13.81 18.25 -7.32
CA ASN A 135 12.60 19.04 -7.13
C ASN A 135 12.48 20.05 -8.29
N ASP A 136 11.45 19.92 -9.08
CA ASP A 136 11.16 20.82 -10.19
C ASP A 136 10.00 21.79 -9.89
N GLY A 137 9.48 21.76 -8.66
CA GLY A 137 8.32 22.53 -8.21
C GLY A 137 7.00 21.87 -8.53
N THR A 138 7.00 20.58 -8.87
CA THR A 138 5.81 19.78 -9.12
C THR A 138 5.53 18.91 -7.88
N HIS A 139 4.29 18.93 -7.40
CA HIS A 139 3.85 18.17 -6.23
C HIS A 139 2.66 17.28 -6.59
N ASN A 140 2.56 16.13 -5.93
CA ASN A 140 1.37 15.29 -6.03
C ASN A 140 0.24 15.91 -5.21
N HIS A 141 -0.92 16.14 -5.85
CA HIS A 141 -2.12 16.56 -5.15
C HIS A 141 -3.21 15.49 -5.26
N VAL A 142 -4.06 15.40 -4.26
CA VAL A 142 -5.26 14.59 -4.28
C VAL A 142 -6.37 15.34 -4.96
N PHE A 143 -7.05 14.66 -5.88
CA PHE A 143 -8.20 15.15 -6.64
C PHE A 143 -9.41 14.26 -6.42
N TYR A 144 -10.59 14.85 -6.58
CA TYR A 144 -11.80 14.07 -6.83
C TYR A 144 -12.53 14.60 -8.06
N SER A 145 -13.27 13.74 -8.74
CA SER A 145 -14.13 14.08 -9.87
C SER A 145 -15.41 13.27 -9.85
N GLU A 146 -16.38 13.62 -10.67
CA GLU A 146 -17.46 12.69 -10.99
C GLU A 146 -16.87 11.39 -11.56
N ASN A 147 -17.45 10.24 -11.19
CA ASN A 147 -17.03 8.91 -11.69
C ASN A 147 -17.61 8.69 -13.10
N LYS A 148 -17.13 9.48 -14.05
CA LYS A 148 -17.45 9.36 -15.47
C LYS A 148 -16.25 9.70 -16.32
N LYS A 149 -16.25 9.23 -17.55
CA LYS A 149 -15.22 9.54 -18.53
C LYS A 149 -15.10 11.07 -18.74
N ASP A 150 -13.86 11.55 -18.85
CA ASP A 150 -13.50 12.93 -19.12
C ASP A 150 -14.02 13.95 -18.08
N ALA A 151 -14.31 13.52 -16.85
CA ALA A 151 -14.70 14.40 -15.77
C ALA A 151 -13.52 15.28 -15.33
N VAL A 152 -13.82 16.54 -15.04
CA VAL A 152 -12.82 17.49 -14.54
C VAL A 152 -12.56 17.23 -13.06
N GLY A 153 -11.29 17.03 -12.72
CA GLY A 153 -10.87 16.85 -11.33
C GLY A 153 -10.86 18.17 -10.55
N ILE A 154 -11.26 18.10 -9.30
CA ILE A 154 -11.18 19.17 -8.32
C ILE A 154 -9.98 18.89 -7.43
N ASP A 155 -9.00 19.80 -7.43
CA ASP A 155 -7.84 19.79 -6.55
C ASP A 155 -8.28 20.15 -5.12
N ILE A 156 -7.99 19.31 -4.13
CA ILE A 156 -8.32 19.59 -2.73
C ILE A 156 -7.20 20.29 -1.97
N MET A 157 -6.06 20.50 -2.63
CA MET A 157 -4.85 21.10 -2.07
C MET A 157 -4.35 22.28 -2.96
N PRO A 158 -5.19 23.17 -3.49
CA PRO A 158 -4.78 24.13 -4.50
C PRO A 158 -3.69 25.07 -3.94
N ASN A 159 -2.58 25.20 -4.72
CA ASN A 159 -1.42 26.04 -4.38
C ASN A 159 -0.60 25.56 -3.16
N GLU A 160 -0.85 24.38 -2.62
CA GLU A 160 -0.03 23.85 -1.52
C GLU A 160 1.26 23.23 -2.08
N PRO A 161 2.46 23.65 -1.63
CA PRO A 161 3.73 23.07 -2.08
C PRO A 161 4.06 21.79 -1.28
N TYR A 162 3.12 20.85 -1.22
CA TYR A 162 3.25 19.60 -0.47
C TYR A 162 2.72 18.43 -1.29
N ASP A 163 3.28 17.24 -1.04
CA ASP A 163 2.89 16.03 -1.73
C ASP A 163 1.85 15.22 -0.93
N ALA A 164 0.77 14.85 -1.59
CA ALA A 164 -0.19 13.82 -1.18
C ALA A 164 -0.68 13.03 -2.42
N PRO A 165 -0.28 11.77 -2.63
CA PRO A 165 0.56 10.92 -1.75
C PRO A 165 1.91 11.52 -1.42
N GLN A 166 2.35 11.29 -0.18
CA GLN A 166 3.63 11.81 0.30
C GLN A 166 4.81 11.17 -0.45
N LYS A 167 5.87 11.93 -0.68
CA LYS A 167 7.12 11.40 -1.22
C LYS A 167 8.11 11.09 -0.09
N PRO A 168 8.97 10.05 -0.25
CA PRO A 168 9.12 9.21 -1.45
C PRO A 168 8.26 7.94 -1.45
N PHE A 169 7.58 7.58 -0.35
CA PHE A 169 7.01 6.26 -0.12
C PHE A 169 5.48 6.18 -0.22
N GLY A 170 4.80 7.30 -0.34
CA GLY A 170 3.34 7.34 -0.41
C GLY A 170 2.78 6.84 -1.75
N GLY A 171 1.57 6.32 -1.69
CA GLY A 171 0.84 5.79 -2.83
C GLY A 171 -0.68 5.93 -2.64
N ASP A 172 -1.44 5.10 -3.34
CA ASP A 172 -2.91 5.10 -3.23
C ASP A 172 -3.44 4.80 -1.81
N GLU A 173 -2.61 4.25 -0.93
CA GLU A 173 -2.95 4.04 0.49
C GLU A 173 -3.00 5.32 1.30
N ASP A 174 -2.48 6.42 0.78
CA ASP A 174 -2.41 7.71 1.48
C ASP A 174 -3.70 8.53 1.39
N TYR A 175 -4.72 8.10 0.62
CA TYR A 175 -5.99 8.81 0.57
C TYR A 175 -7.18 7.86 0.45
N ILE A 176 -8.25 8.19 1.15
CA ILE A 176 -9.47 7.39 1.22
C ILE A 176 -10.74 8.24 1.34
N TRP A 177 -11.87 7.70 0.90
CA TRP A 177 -13.19 8.23 1.21
C TRP A 177 -13.59 7.94 2.65
N SER A 178 -14.32 8.88 3.29
CA SER A 178 -15.11 8.55 4.48
C SER A 178 -16.23 7.57 4.11
N PRO A 179 -16.71 6.74 5.07
CA PRO A 179 -17.75 5.75 4.81
C PRO A 179 -19.06 6.31 4.25
N ASP A 180 -19.36 7.57 4.56
CA ASP A 180 -20.55 8.30 4.05
C ASP A 180 -20.28 9.05 2.72
N GLY A 181 -19.02 9.03 2.23
CA GLY A 181 -18.62 9.70 1.00
C GLY A 181 -18.61 11.23 1.06
N THR A 182 -18.74 11.84 2.24
CA THR A 182 -18.80 13.30 2.40
C THR A 182 -17.45 13.95 2.62
N LYS A 183 -16.42 13.15 2.96
CA LYS A 183 -15.09 13.61 3.30
C LYS A 183 -14.02 12.78 2.63
N ILE A 184 -12.85 13.36 2.49
CA ILE A 184 -11.62 12.71 2.02
C ILE A 184 -10.59 12.79 3.15
N ILE A 185 -10.01 11.65 3.53
CA ILE A 185 -8.86 11.59 4.45
C ILE A 185 -7.62 11.37 3.61
N TYR A 186 -6.57 12.15 3.88
CA TYR A 186 -5.30 11.99 3.17
C TYR A 186 -4.10 12.23 4.08
N VAL A 187 -2.97 11.63 3.72
CA VAL A 187 -1.67 11.78 4.41
C VAL A 187 -0.88 12.88 3.72
N CYS A 188 -0.30 13.78 4.50
CA CYS A 188 0.58 14.80 3.96
C CYS A 188 1.64 15.22 4.98
N LYS A 189 2.87 15.49 4.48
CA LYS A 189 3.94 16.13 5.24
C LYS A 189 3.98 17.61 4.87
N LYS A 190 3.26 18.47 5.63
CA LYS A 190 3.23 19.93 5.37
C LYS A 190 4.46 20.62 5.95
N LYS A 191 5.61 20.29 5.40
CA LYS A 191 6.92 20.88 5.71
C LYS A 191 7.66 21.21 4.42
N ALA A 192 8.62 22.13 4.48
CA ALA A 192 9.41 22.55 3.33
C ALA A 192 10.89 22.74 3.69
N GLY A 193 11.78 22.70 2.70
CA GLY A 193 13.21 22.91 2.83
C GLY A 193 13.85 21.94 3.83
N THR A 194 14.75 22.43 4.67
CA THR A 194 15.47 21.62 5.66
C THR A 194 14.52 20.86 6.60
N ALA A 195 13.38 21.47 6.98
CA ALA A 195 12.40 20.82 7.85
C ALA A 195 11.76 19.60 7.17
N TYR A 196 11.58 19.61 5.83
CA TYR A 196 11.11 18.44 5.10
C TYR A 196 12.14 17.31 5.13
N ALA A 197 13.42 17.64 4.95
CA ALA A 197 14.51 16.64 4.91
C ALA A 197 14.80 15.99 6.27
N THR A 198 14.58 16.70 7.38
CA THR A 198 14.94 16.24 8.74
C THR A 198 13.77 15.64 9.52
N SER A 199 12.54 15.97 9.17
CA SER A 199 11.34 15.51 9.87
C SER A 199 10.74 14.27 9.23
N THR A 200 10.24 13.34 10.06
CA THR A 200 9.40 12.21 9.65
C THR A 200 7.93 12.48 9.90
N ASN A 201 7.56 13.67 10.40
CA ASN A 201 6.18 13.98 10.76
C ASN A 201 5.30 14.10 9.52
N THR A 202 4.36 13.16 9.37
CA THR A 202 3.20 13.26 8.48
C THR A 202 1.94 13.27 9.31
N ASP A 203 0.94 14.01 8.86
CA ASP A 203 -0.36 14.06 9.52
C ASP A 203 -1.47 13.52 8.60
N LEU A 204 -2.56 13.08 9.22
CA LEU A 204 -3.82 12.82 8.55
C LEU A 204 -4.63 14.10 8.45
N TYR A 205 -5.04 14.45 7.24
CA TYR A 205 -5.92 15.59 6.97
C TYR A 205 -7.30 15.11 6.53
N GLU A 206 -8.33 15.80 7.00
CA GLU A 206 -9.73 15.60 6.60
C GLU A 206 -10.18 16.79 5.75
N TYR A 207 -10.54 16.54 4.50
CA TYR A 207 -11.15 17.53 3.62
C TYR A 207 -12.66 17.28 3.54
N ASP A 208 -13.48 18.27 3.88
CA ASP A 208 -14.94 18.22 3.84
C ASP A 208 -15.45 18.73 2.49
N LEU A 209 -16.21 17.92 1.75
CA LEU A 209 -16.65 18.23 0.40
C LEU A 209 -17.65 19.39 0.35
N ALA A 210 -18.45 19.60 1.38
CA ALA A 210 -19.48 20.63 1.42
C ALA A 210 -18.89 22.00 1.78
N THR A 211 -18.04 22.04 2.80
CA THR A 211 -17.45 23.29 3.30
C THR A 211 -16.14 23.67 2.62
N LYS A 212 -15.47 22.72 1.94
CA LYS A 212 -14.14 22.88 1.34
C LYS A 212 -13.05 23.20 2.38
N ILE A 213 -13.26 22.83 3.63
CA ILE A 213 -12.32 23.06 4.72
C ILE A 213 -11.51 21.80 4.96
N THR A 214 -10.20 21.98 5.10
CA THR A 214 -9.26 20.94 5.53
C THR A 214 -8.95 21.08 7.01
N LYS A 215 -8.99 19.97 7.75
CA LYS A 215 -8.65 19.89 9.16
C LYS A 215 -7.52 18.87 9.37
N ASN A 216 -6.49 19.23 10.16
CA ASN A 216 -5.51 18.27 10.64
C ASN A 216 -6.13 17.40 11.74
N LEU A 217 -6.05 16.10 11.61
CA LEU A 217 -6.62 15.14 12.56
C LEU A 217 -5.62 14.65 13.60
N THR A 218 -4.31 14.73 13.32
CA THR A 218 -3.24 14.12 14.13
C THR A 218 -2.15 15.13 14.53
N GLU A 219 -2.44 16.43 14.51
CA GLU A 219 -1.52 17.55 14.77
C GLU A 219 -0.65 17.37 16.03
N GLY A 220 -1.13 16.64 17.04
CA GLY A 220 -0.42 16.42 18.31
C GLY A 220 0.64 15.32 18.25
N ASN A 221 0.70 14.52 17.19
CA ASN A 221 1.72 13.49 16.98
C ASN A 221 2.91 14.07 16.21
N LEU A 222 4.12 13.63 16.51
CA LEU A 222 5.35 14.17 15.89
C LEU A 222 6.05 13.17 14.96
N GLY A 223 5.60 11.92 14.91
CA GLY A 223 6.11 10.91 14.00
C GLY A 223 5.23 10.74 12.77
N TYR A 224 5.44 9.66 12.02
CA TYR A 224 4.58 9.31 10.90
C TYR A 224 3.17 8.95 11.37
N ASP A 225 2.16 9.50 10.70
CA ASP A 225 0.78 9.04 10.65
C ASP A 225 0.47 8.65 9.21
N THR A 226 0.21 7.37 8.94
CA THR A 226 0.10 6.81 7.57
C THR A 226 -0.97 5.73 7.48
N HIS A 227 -1.29 5.27 6.27
CA HIS A 227 -2.20 4.17 6.02
C HIS A 227 -3.60 4.34 6.66
N PRO A 228 -4.28 5.48 6.45
CA PRO A 228 -5.62 5.65 6.96
C PRO A 228 -6.56 4.58 6.38
N THR A 229 -7.40 4.02 7.23
CA THR A 229 -8.47 3.12 6.82
C THR A 229 -9.64 3.21 7.77
N PHE A 230 -10.84 2.84 7.33
CA PHE A 230 -12.01 2.79 8.19
C PHE A 230 -12.35 1.36 8.58
N SER A 231 -12.76 1.17 9.84
CA SER A 231 -13.40 -0.06 10.25
C SER A 231 -14.74 -0.25 9.52
N PRO A 232 -15.28 -1.48 9.41
CA PRO A 232 -16.63 -1.69 8.87
C PRO A 232 -17.74 -0.95 9.62
N LYS A 233 -17.43 -0.39 10.79
CA LYS A 233 -18.34 0.42 11.61
C LYS A 233 -18.10 1.92 11.54
N GLY A 234 -17.14 2.34 10.70
CA GLY A 234 -16.84 3.75 10.45
C GLY A 234 -15.82 4.39 11.39
N ASP A 235 -15.11 3.61 12.21
CA ASP A 235 -14.01 4.14 13.02
C ASP A 235 -12.76 4.34 12.15
N LEU A 236 -12.17 5.53 12.17
CA LEU A 236 -10.90 5.81 11.50
C LEU A 236 -9.75 5.12 12.23
N SER A 237 -8.87 4.47 11.49
CA SER A 237 -7.66 3.85 12.02
C SER A 237 -6.47 4.11 11.11
N TRP A 238 -5.26 4.09 11.67
CA TRP A 238 -4.02 4.37 10.94
C TRP A 238 -2.81 3.76 11.62
N LEU A 239 -1.67 3.78 10.93
CA LEU A 239 -0.36 3.49 11.51
C LEU A 239 0.26 4.76 12.06
N GLN A 240 0.83 4.68 13.26
CA GLN A 240 1.43 5.82 13.94
C GLN A 240 2.80 5.49 14.51
N MET A 241 3.80 6.30 14.17
CA MET A 241 5.07 6.42 14.90
C MET A 241 5.03 7.64 15.83
N LYS A 242 5.87 7.66 16.86
CA LYS A 242 5.81 8.73 17.90
C LYS A 242 6.83 9.83 17.73
N ARG A 243 8.03 9.51 17.21
CA ARG A 243 9.18 10.42 17.29
C ARG A 243 9.51 11.03 15.94
N ASP A 244 9.63 12.33 15.90
CA ASP A 244 10.13 13.03 14.73
C ASP A 244 11.59 12.67 14.44
N GLY A 245 11.94 12.51 13.17
CA GLY A 245 13.28 12.17 12.69
C GLY A 245 13.70 10.69 12.85
N PHE A 246 12.81 9.81 13.28
CA PHE A 246 13.11 8.39 13.48
C PHE A 246 12.31 7.49 12.52
N GLU A 247 12.85 7.19 11.36
CA GLU A 247 12.21 6.31 10.35
C GLU A 247 12.06 4.85 10.81
N ALA A 248 12.89 4.41 11.76
CA ALA A 248 12.84 3.07 12.34
C ALA A 248 12.08 3.03 13.67
N ASP A 249 11.26 4.02 13.97
CA ASP A 249 10.43 4.01 15.17
C ASP A 249 9.33 2.94 15.07
N LYS A 250 8.76 2.57 16.20
CA LYS A 250 7.68 1.60 16.26
C LYS A 250 6.42 2.14 15.60
N ASN A 251 5.88 1.41 14.62
CA ASN A 251 4.54 1.63 14.10
C ASN A 251 3.50 0.94 14.99
N ASP A 252 2.59 1.72 15.53
CA ASP A 252 1.42 1.27 16.29
C ASP A 252 0.14 1.37 15.45
N ILE A 253 -0.85 0.52 15.73
CA ILE A 253 -2.20 0.64 15.16
C ILE A 253 -3.05 1.51 16.09
N ILE A 254 -3.49 2.66 15.59
CA ILE A 254 -4.38 3.58 16.29
C ILE A 254 -5.79 3.49 15.72
N VAL A 255 -6.79 3.55 16.59
CA VAL A 255 -8.21 3.60 16.21
C VAL A 255 -8.88 4.76 16.91
N ARG A 256 -9.47 5.69 16.13
CA ARG A 256 -10.30 6.78 16.64
C ARG A 256 -11.75 6.31 16.81
N HIS A 257 -12.14 6.01 18.02
CA HIS A 257 -13.48 5.54 18.34
C HIS A 257 -14.19 6.54 19.25
N LYS A 258 -15.33 7.09 18.80
CA LYS A 258 -16.11 8.09 19.53
C LYS A 258 -15.28 9.29 20.03
N GLY A 259 -14.34 9.74 19.19
CA GLY A 259 -13.47 10.89 19.48
C GLY A 259 -12.27 10.60 20.38
N LEU A 260 -12.02 9.34 20.76
CA LEU A 260 -10.88 8.91 21.54
C LEU A 260 -9.94 8.04 20.69
N ASP A 261 -8.64 8.30 20.78
CA ASP A 261 -7.61 7.52 20.10
C ASP A 261 -7.16 6.35 20.98
N ILE A 262 -7.34 5.13 20.47
CA ILE A 262 -7.03 3.88 21.16
C ILE A 262 -5.86 3.23 20.43
N ASN A 263 -4.72 3.05 21.12
CA ASN A 263 -3.58 2.32 20.59
C ASN A 263 -3.75 0.82 20.85
N LEU A 264 -3.96 0.03 19.79
CA LEU A 264 -4.19 -1.41 19.88
C LEU A 264 -2.90 -2.21 20.11
N THR A 265 -1.75 -1.65 19.85
CA THR A 265 -0.46 -2.35 19.94
C THR A 265 0.48 -1.74 21.00
N ALA A 266 0.00 -0.82 21.83
CA ALA A 266 0.81 -0.12 22.84
C ALA A 266 1.61 -1.06 23.76
N GLY A 267 1.00 -2.16 24.19
CA GLY A 267 1.60 -3.13 25.12
C GLY A 267 2.37 -4.27 24.41
N TRP A 268 2.50 -4.22 23.10
CA TRP A 268 3.19 -5.24 22.30
C TRP A 268 4.56 -4.71 21.82
N ASP A 269 5.60 -5.52 22.02
CA ASP A 269 6.97 -5.19 21.61
C ASP A 269 7.24 -5.67 20.17
N GLY A 270 6.77 -4.90 19.20
CA GLY A 270 6.93 -5.13 17.78
C GLY A 270 6.44 -3.94 16.96
N THR A 271 6.75 -3.90 15.68
CA THR A 271 6.33 -2.85 14.74
C THR A 271 5.39 -3.42 13.69
N VAL A 272 4.39 -2.67 13.26
CA VAL A 272 3.39 -3.10 12.28
C VAL A 272 3.78 -2.63 10.89
N ASP A 273 3.85 -3.56 9.91
CA ASP A 273 4.11 -3.22 8.50
C ASP A 273 2.82 -2.80 7.77
N SER A 274 1.74 -3.54 7.98
CA SER A 274 0.44 -3.29 7.35
C SER A 274 -0.69 -3.93 8.16
N PHE A 275 -1.90 -3.42 8.03
CA PHE A 275 -3.05 -3.95 8.75
C PHE A 275 -4.36 -3.89 7.96
N THR A 276 -5.34 -4.66 8.37
CA THR A 276 -6.71 -4.63 7.86
C THR A 276 -7.71 -5.08 8.92
N TRP A 277 -8.95 -4.61 8.81
CA TRP A 277 -10.04 -4.98 9.70
C TRP A 277 -10.67 -6.31 9.33
N SER A 278 -11.11 -7.09 10.33
CA SER A 278 -12.06 -8.16 10.11
C SER A 278 -13.40 -7.61 9.61
N ALA A 279 -14.14 -8.40 8.82
CA ALA A 279 -15.42 -7.97 8.25
C ALA A 279 -16.47 -7.56 9.30
N ASP A 280 -16.43 -8.11 10.52
CA ASP A 280 -17.31 -7.76 11.61
C ASP A 280 -16.82 -6.58 12.46
N GLY A 281 -15.64 -6.05 12.18
CA GLY A 281 -15.02 -4.92 12.90
C GLY A 281 -14.65 -5.22 14.34
N LYS A 282 -14.42 -6.49 14.70
CA LYS A 282 -14.06 -6.88 16.07
C LYS A 282 -12.57 -7.13 16.25
N LYS A 283 -11.86 -7.35 15.15
CA LYS A 283 -10.43 -7.63 15.14
C LYS A 283 -9.74 -6.83 14.04
N VAL A 284 -8.46 -6.62 14.23
CA VAL A 284 -7.53 -6.15 13.21
C VAL A 284 -6.49 -7.23 12.98
N TYR A 285 -6.29 -7.60 11.71
CA TYR A 285 -5.20 -8.47 11.27
C TYR A 285 -4.05 -7.60 10.77
N PHE A 286 -2.83 -8.00 11.06
CA PHE A 286 -1.67 -7.23 10.65
C PHE A 286 -0.45 -8.12 10.38
N ILE A 287 0.45 -7.60 9.57
CA ILE A 287 1.76 -8.22 9.28
C ILE A 287 2.81 -7.46 10.07
N ALA A 288 3.75 -8.22 10.64
CA ALA A 288 4.85 -7.65 11.40
C ALA A 288 6.10 -8.53 11.33
N PRO A 289 7.31 -7.91 11.37
CA PRO A 289 8.56 -8.63 11.45
C PRO A 289 8.73 -9.27 12.82
N ILE A 290 9.17 -10.51 12.84
CA ILE A 290 9.53 -11.24 14.07
C ILE A 290 10.61 -12.27 13.78
N LYS A 291 11.71 -12.24 14.54
CA LYS A 291 12.81 -13.22 14.48
C LYS A 291 13.34 -13.48 13.05
N GLY A 292 13.45 -12.42 12.24
CA GLY A 292 13.99 -12.51 10.88
C GLY A 292 12.99 -12.94 9.81
N THR A 293 11.71 -13.11 10.16
CA THR A 293 10.60 -13.38 9.22
C THR A 293 9.48 -12.36 9.39
N LYS A 294 8.55 -12.31 8.45
CA LYS A 294 7.29 -11.57 8.57
C LYS A 294 6.15 -12.54 8.82
N GLN A 295 5.37 -12.30 9.86
CA GLN A 295 4.27 -13.19 10.25
C GLN A 295 2.96 -12.44 10.34
N LEU A 296 1.84 -13.18 10.25
CA LEU A 296 0.50 -12.68 10.44
C LEU A 296 0.12 -12.70 11.91
N PHE A 297 -0.47 -11.61 12.37
CA PHE A 297 -0.97 -11.42 13.72
C PHE A 297 -2.44 -10.98 13.69
N GLU A 298 -3.11 -11.11 14.83
CA GLU A 298 -4.38 -10.45 15.08
C GLU A 298 -4.36 -9.71 16.42
N VAL A 299 -5.17 -8.66 16.51
CA VAL A 299 -5.48 -7.96 17.76
C VAL A 299 -6.98 -7.70 17.85
N ASN A 300 -7.58 -7.90 19.03
CA ASN A 300 -8.98 -7.58 19.26
C ASN A 300 -9.20 -6.07 19.42
N PHE A 301 -10.31 -5.57 18.91
CA PHE A 301 -10.76 -4.20 19.13
C PHE A 301 -11.75 -4.14 20.30
N PRO A 302 -11.37 -3.57 21.46
CA PRO A 302 -12.20 -3.56 22.65
C PRO A 302 -13.29 -2.49 22.64
N GLY A 303 -13.23 -1.53 21.70
CA GLY A 303 -14.00 -0.28 21.80
C GLY A 303 -13.66 0.46 23.10
N LEU A 304 -14.67 0.97 23.81
CA LEU A 304 -14.51 1.63 25.10
C LEU A 304 -14.70 0.68 26.30
N THR A 305 -14.67 -0.64 26.08
CA THR A 305 -14.82 -1.62 27.16
C THR A 305 -13.48 -1.84 27.88
N LYS A 306 -13.53 -2.44 29.08
CA LYS A 306 -12.33 -2.83 29.84
C LYS A 306 -11.73 -4.17 29.40
N ILE A 307 -12.10 -4.68 28.21
CA ILE A 307 -11.51 -5.90 27.66
C ILE A 307 -10.04 -5.63 27.37
N ALA A 308 -9.17 -6.50 27.88
CA ALA A 308 -7.74 -6.38 27.60
C ALA A 308 -7.44 -6.54 26.11
N VAL A 309 -6.63 -5.65 25.57
CA VAL A 309 -6.12 -5.75 24.21
C VAL A 309 -5.04 -6.83 24.20
N ARG A 310 -5.17 -7.79 23.27
CA ARG A 310 -4.24 -8.91 23.16
C ARG A 310 -3.84 -9.10 21.70
N VAL A 311 -2.54 -9.03 21.45
CA VAL A 311 -1.92 -9.41 20.17
C VAL A 311 -1.65 -10.92 20.20
N THR A 312 -2.05 -11.60 19.13
CA THR A 312 -1.85 -13.05 18.94
C THR A 312 -1.19 -13.29 17.58
N LYS A 313 -0.07 -14.01 17.56
CA LYS A 313 0.58 -14.49 16.34
C LYS A 313 -0.24 -15.63 15.73
N LEU A 314 -0.58 -15.56 14.45
CA LEU A 314 -1.41 -16.54 13.75
C LEU A 314 -0.61 -17.51 12.88
N THR A 315 0.53 -17.07 12.36
CA THR A 315 1.42 -17.91 11.54
C THR A 315 2.77 -18.06 12.19
N ASP A 316 3.44 -19.18 11.92
CA ASP A 316 4.77 -19.49 12.43
C ASP A 316 5.51 -20.38 11.42
N GLY A 317 6.80 -20.13 11.17
CA GLY A 317 7.62 -20.91 10.27
C GLY A 317 8.68 -20.07 9.57
N ASP A 318 9.52 -20.75 8.79
CA ASP A 318 10.63 -20.15 8.04
C ASP A 318 10.14 -19.62 6.67
N PHE A 319 9.20 -18.71 6.71
CA PHE A 319 8.63 -18.03 5.54
C PHE A 319 8.15 -16.63 5.93
N ASP A 320 7.99 -15.75 4.93
CA ASP A 320 7.39 -14.44 5.12
C ASP A 320 5.94 -14.43 4.65
N VAL A 321 5.06 -13.83 5.45
CA VAL A 321 3.76 -13.36 5.01
C VAL A 321 3.94 -11.96 4.42
N ASN A 322 3.75 -11.82 3.10
CA ASN A 322 4.08 -10.58 2.39
C ASN A 322 2.89 -9.60 2.29
N ALA A 323 1.67 -10.12 2.18
CA ALA A 323 0.46 -9.29 2.07
C ALA A 323 -0.78 -10.02 2.58
N ILE A 324 -1.72 -9.26 3.12
CA ILE A 324 -3.10 -9.69 3.34
C ILE A 324 -3.88 -9.34 2.07
N VAL A 325 -4.35 -10.36 1.35
CA VAL A 325 -5.05 -10.18 0.05
C VAL A 325 -6.52 -9.83 0.26
N GLY A 326 -7.12 -10.35 1.32
CA GLY A 326 -8.53 -10.13 1.66
C GLY A 326 -9.15 -11.27 2.46
N PHE A 327 -10.46 -11.30 2.50
CA PHE A 327 -11.23 -12.27 3.29
C PHE A 327 -12.18 -13.08 2.42
N SER A 328 -12.35 -14.36 2.78
CA SER A 328 -13.42 -15.21 2.30
C SER A 328 -14.12 -15.84 3.50
N GLY A 329 -15.32 -15.37 3.82
CA GLY A 329 -16.00 -15.68 5.07
C GLY A 329 -15.13 -15.28 6.28
N THR A 330 -14.77 -16.24 7.12
CA THR A 330 -13.89 -16.03 8.30
C THR A 330 -12.41 -16.28 8.01
N SER A 331 -12.06 -16.71 6.80
CA SER A 331 -10.68 -17.01 6.41
C SER A 331 -9.97 -15.76 5.90
N VAL A 332 -8.73 -15.56 6.32
CA VAL A 332 -7.82 -14.52 5.83
C VAL A 332 -6.96 -15.12 4.73
N LEU A 333 -6.93 -14.51 3.55
CA LEU A 333 -6.06 -14.90 2.46
C LEU A 333 -4.79 -14.03 2.50
N VAL A 334 -3.65 -14.69 2.47
CA VAL A 334 -2.34 -14.04 2.50
C VAL A 334 -1.44 -14.58 1.38
N THR A 335 -0.44 -13.80 1.01
CA THR A 335 0.69 -14.30 0.23
C THR A 335 1.82 -14.68 1.15
N ARG A 336 2.55 -15.74 0.80
CA ARG A 336 3.79 -16.13 1.46
C ARG A 336 4.82 -16.61 0.44
N ASN A 337 6.08 -16.51 0.76
CA ASN A 337 7.21 -17.09 0.03
C ASN A 337 7.82 -18.25 0.80
#